data_72c2024c061ebcde8dd8e089d7ffcf1a
#
_entry.id   72c2024c061ebcde8dd8e089d7ffcf1a
#
_cell.length_a   1.000
_cell.length_b   1.000
_cell.length_c   1.000
_cell.angle_alpha   90.00
_cell.angle_beta   90.00
_cell.angle_gamma   90.00
#
_symmetry.space_group_name_H-M   'P 1'
#
loop_
_entity.id
_entity.type
_entity.pdbx_description
1 polymer ?
#
loop_
_entity_poly.entity_id
_entity_poly.type
_entity_poly.pdbx_seq_one_letter_code
_entity_poly.pdbx_strand_id
1 'polypeptide(L)'
;MDLTEVREKAKERMKGFCGVYKVCDGLPERLCQGVKYGKTIGMGGIGKGASFAANVEALDRLKLKTRLITPHREPDTKASFLGREVAFPIFCTSMSGVKISMGGGITELEFAQAVIQGSKAAGTIGFIGDGAETFEDRPGLQAIQEAGGWGV
;
A
#
# COMPACT_ATOMS: atom_id res chain seq x y z
N MET A 1 1.03 -17.79 -10.28
CA MET A 1 0.80 -17.82 -8.82
C MET A 1 -0.54 -17.15 -8.59
N ASP A 2 -1.49 -17.87 -8.00
CA ASP A 2 -2.81 -17.31 -7.69
C ASP A 2 -2.69 -16.29 -6.54
N LEU A 3 -3.58 -15.30 -6.53
CA LEU A 3 -3.62 -14.24 -5.52
C LEU A 3 -3.79 -14.82 -4.10
N THR A 4 -4.54 -15.91 -3.97
CA THR A 4 -4.73 -16.64 -2.71
C THR A 4 -3.43 -17.23 -2.21
N GLU A 5 -2.67 -17.87 -3.10
CA GLU A 5 -1.36 -18.45 -2.77
C GLU A 5 -0.34 -17.38 -2.34
N VAL A 6 -0.35 -16.23 -3.02
CA VAL A 6 0.50 -15.08 -2.63
C VAL A 6 0.15 -14.59 -1.22
N ARG A 7 -1.15 -14.46 -0.92
CA ARG A 7 -1.62 -14.01 0.40
C ARG A 7 -1.24 -14.99 1.51
N GLU A 8 -1.40 -16.29 1.30
CA GLU A 8 -1.04 -17.30 2.29
C GLU A 8 0.49 -17.28 2.57
N LYS A 9 1.31 -17.22 1.53
CA LYS A 9 2.77 -17.08 1.69
C LYS A 9 3.18 -15.80 2.41
N ALA A 10 2.53 -14.68 2.09
CA ALA A 10 2.78 -13.41 2.77
C ALA A 10 2.36 -13.48 4.25
N LYS A 11 1.22 -14.09 4.55
CA LYS A 11 0.72 -14.31 5.90
C LYS A 11 1.69 -15.13 6.75
N GLU A 12 2.26 -16.20 6.19
CA GLU A 12 3.26 -17.01 6.88
C GLU A 12 4.54 -16.22 7.17
N ARG A 13 5.06 -15.47 6.19
CA ARG A 13 6.26 -14.64 6.35
C ARG A 13 6.07 -13.52 7.36
N MET A 14 4.89 -12.94 7.44
CA MET A 14 4.58 -11.80 8.32
C MET A 14 4.05 -12.21 9.69
N LYS A 15 3.92 -13.51 9.96
CA LYS A 15 3.43 -14.02 11.22
C LYS A 15 4.35 -13.61 12.37
N GLY A 16 3.79 -12.89 13.35
CA GLY A 16 4.52 -12.40 14.53
C GLY A 16 5.30 -11.10 14.30
N PHE A 17 5.29 -10.53 13.10
CA PHE A 17 6.01 -9.30 12.76
C PHE A 17 5.14 -8.03 12.73
N CYS A 18 3.85 -8.12 13.00
CA CYS A 18 3.02 -6.93 13.08
C CYS A 18 3.32 -6.14 14.36
N GLY A 19 3.73 -4.89 14.24
CA GLY A 19 4.00 -3.99 15.38
C GLY A 19 2.74 -3.57 16.13
N VAL A 20 1.56 -3.68 15.49
CA VAL A 20 0.26 -3.31 16.06
C VAL A 20 -0.47 -4.52 16.63
N TYR A 21 -0.46 -5.62 15.90
CA TYR A 21 -1.08 -6.87 16.31
C TYR A 21 -0.05 -7.99 16.31
N LYS A 22 0.27 -8.50 17.47
CA LYS A 22 1.17 -9.66 17.61
C LYS A 22 0.59 -10.95 17.02
N VAL A 23 -0.71 -11.00 16.86
CA VAL A 23 -1.42 -12.12 16.24
C VAL A 23 -2.34 -11.56 15.16
N CYS A 24 -1.82 -11.42 13.95
CA CYS A 24 -2.58 -11.05 12.77
C CYS A 24 -2.78 -12.29 11.91
N ASP A 25 -4.01 -12.62 11.58
CA ASP A 25 -4.37 -13.70 10.68
C ASP A 25 -4.44 -13.26 9.20
N GLY A 26 -4.20 -11.96 8.95
CA GLY A 26 -4.22 -11.38 7.61
C GLY A 26 -5.60 -11.30 6.97
N LEU A 27 -6.67 -11.56 7.73
CA LEU A 27 -8.03 -11.44 7.20
C LEU A 27 -8.42 -9.97 7.03
N PRO A 28 -8.88 -9.56 5.84
CA PRO A 28 -9.22 -8.17 5.55
C PRO A 28 -10.22 -7.55 6.53
N GLU A 29 -11.19 -8.31 6.98
CA GLU A 29 -12.20 -7.88 7.93
C GLU A 29 -11.64 -7.64 9.35
N ARG A 30 -10.42 -8.08 9.61
CA ARG A 30 -9.71 -7.88 10.88
C ARG A 30 -8.51 -6.96 10.78
N LEU A 31 -8.19 -6.48 9.58
CA LEU A 31 -7.03 -5.61 9.37
C LEU A 31 -7.32 -4.20 9.84
N CYS A 32 -6.46 -3.71 10.73
CA CYS A 32 -6.22 -2.31 11.09
C CYS A 32 -7.43 -1.36 10.94
N GLN A 33 -8.59 -1.72 11.47
CA GLN A 33 -9.82 -0.93 11.34
C GLN A 33 -9.90 0.26 12.33
N GLY A 34 -8.78 0.71 12.87
CA GLY A 34 -8.71 1.83 13.81
C GLY A 34 -9.11 1.47 15.24
N VAL A 35 -10.11 0.61 15.41
CA VAL A 35 -10.53 0.13 16.74
C VAL A 35 -10.68 -1.37 16.69
N LYS A 36 -9.67 -2.09 17.14
CA LYS A 36 -9.73 -3.52 17.30
C LYS A 36 -9.64 -3.86 18.79
N TYR A 37 -10.46 -4.79 19.24
CA TYR A 37 -10.51 -5.17 20.65
C TYR A 37 -10.80 -3.99 21.62
N GLY A 38 -11.59 -3.02 21.17
CA GLY A 38 -11.94 -1.83 21.93
C GLY A 38 -10.82 -0.81 22.14
N LYS A 39 -9.68 -0.97 21.44
CA LYS A 39 -8.56 -0.02 21.53
C LYS A 39 -8.30 0.64 20.18
N THR A 40 -8.16 1.94 20.19
CA THR A 40 -7.74 2.71 19.02
C THR A 40 -6.27 2.41 18.70
N ILE A 41 -5.98 2.14 17.43
CA ILE A 41 -4.63 1.84 16.96
C ILE A 41 -4.10 3.07 16.25
N GLY A 42 -2.86 3.46 16.58
CA GLY A 42 -2.26 4.68 16.08
C GLY A 42 -2.08 4.77 14.57
N MET A 43 -2.02 3.66 13.85
CA MET A 43 -1.79 3.66 12.41
C MET A 43 -3.00 4.08 11.56
N GLY A 44 -4.22 3.88 12.03
CA GLY A 44 -5.44 4.24 11.30
C GLY A 44 -6.05 5.56 11.73
N GLY A 45 -5.52 6.17 12.77
CA GLY A 45 -6.01 7.44 13.29
C GLY A 45 -5.49 7.71 14.69
N ILE A 46 -4.93 8.90 14.88
CA ILE A 46 -4.44 9.36 16.18
C ILE A 46 -5.65 9.71 17.06
N GLY A 47 -5.54 9.39 18.34
CA GLY A 47 -6.59 9.64 19.32
C GLY A 47 -7.73 8.62 19.23
N LYS A 48 -8.94 9.07 18.95
CA LYS A 48 -10.13 8.20 18.87
C LYS A 48 -10.39 7.57 17.51
N GLY A 49 -9.47 7.70 16.56
CA GLY A 49 -9.59 7.08 15.24
C GLY A 49 -10.69 7.70 14.35
N ALA A 50 -11.14 8.90 14.65
CA ALA A 50 -12.25 9.54 13.94
C ALA A 50 -11.96 9.74 12.44
N SER A 51 -10.73 10.07 12.07
CA SER A 51 -10.32 10.22 10.66
C SER A 51 -10.46 8.92 9.89
N PHE A 52 -10.10 7.80 10.50
CA PHE A 52 -10.21 6.49 9.88
C PHE A 52 -11.66 6.13 9.58
N ALA A 53 -12.54 6.31 10.57
CA ALA A 53 -13.98 6.08 10.41
C ALA A 53 -14.59 7.01 9.35
N ALA A 54 -14.21 8.30 9.37
CA ALA A 54 -14.69 9.29 8.41
C ALA A 54 -14.28 8.98 6.96
N ASN A 55 -13.09 8.41 6.74
CA ASN A 55 -12.64 7.98 5.41
C ASN A 55 -13.53 6.85 4.88
N VAL A 56 -13.83 5.85 5.70
CA VAL A 56 -14.72 4.74 5.32
C VAL A 56 -16.11 5.29 5.00
N GLU A 57 -16.66 6.10 5.87
CA GLU A 57 -17.99 6.71 5.68
C GLU A 57 -18.06 7.59 4.42
N ALA A 58 -17.00 8.35 4.13
CA ALA A 58 -16.91 9.15 2.91
C ALA A 58 -16.95 8.29 1.64
N LEU A 59 -16.23 7.17 1.62
CA LEU A 59 -16.26 6.21 0.52
C LEU A 59 -17.63 5.55 0.38
N ASP A 60 -18.29 5.21 1.47
CA ASP A 60 -19.62 4.60 1.47
C ASP A 60 -20.71 5.52 0.90
N ARG A 61 -20.51 6.83 0.98
CA ARG A 61 -21.40 7.83 0.36
C ARG A 61 -21.25 7.94 -1.14
N LEU A 62 -20.12 7.51 -1.69
CA LEU A 62 -19.89 7.53 -3.13
C LEU A 62 -20.64 6.39 -3.80
N LYS A 63 -21.49 6.72 -4.77
CA LYS A 63 -22.26 5.74 -5.52
C LYS A 63 -21.88 5.79 -6.99
N LEU A 64 -21.59 4.64 -7.55
CA LEU A 64 -21.37 4.50 -8.99
C LEU A 64 -22.71 4.51 -9.72
N LYS A 65 -22.85 5.39 -10.70
CA LYS A 65 -24.02 5.39 -11.58
C LYS A 65 -23.85 4.30 -12.63
N THR A 66 -24.52 3.17 -12.43
CA THR A 66 -24.53 2.08 -13.39
C THR A 66 -25.36 2.46 -14.62
N ARG A 67 -24.80 2.23 -15.82
CA ARG A 67 -25.50 2.32 -17.09
C ARG A 67 -25.47 0.95 -17.74
N LEU A 68 -26.63 0.34 -17.93
CA LEU A 68 -26.74 -1.02 -18.46
C LEU A 68 -26.70 -1.06 -19.99
N ILE A 69 -27.09 0.02 -20.66
CA ILE A 69 -27.10 0.12 -22.11
C ILE A 69 -26.19 1.25 -22.54
N THR A 70 -24.99 0.88 -22.96
CA THR A 70 -24.00 1.82 -23.51
C THR A 70 -23.30 1.15 -24.68
N PRO A 71 -22.85 1.91 -25.70
CA PRO A 71 -21.98 1.35 -26.73
C PRO A 71 -20.74 0.75 -26.05
N HIS A 72 -20.39 -0.46 -26.46
CA HIS A 72 -19.12 -1.05 -26.02
C HIS A 72 -17.95 -0.20 -26.51
N ARG A 73 -17.06 0.13 -25.61
CA ARG A 73 -15.77 0.79 -25.90
C ARG A 73 -14.71 0.16 -25.02
N GLU A 74 -13.58 -0.16 -25.61
CA GLU A 74 -12.40 -0.52 -24.81
C GLU A 74 -12.02 0.67 -23.92
N PRO A 75 -11.89 0.47 -22.61
CA PRO A 75 -11.51 1.55 -21.71
C PRO A 75 -10.06 1.95 -21.96
N ASP A 76 -9.82 3.23 -22.18
CA ASP A 76 -8.48 3.79 -22.13
C ASP A 76 -8.21 4.26 -20.70
N THR A 77 -7.31 3.55 -20.02
CA THR A 77 -6.91 3.85 -18.64
C THR A 77 -5.60 4.60 -18.54
N LYS A 78 -4.96 4.87 -19.68
CA LYS A 78 -3.67 5.57 -19.71
C LYS A 78 -3.79 6.99 -19.17
N ALA A 79 -2.76 7.43 -18.46
CA ALA A 79 -2.65 8.78 -17.95
C ALA A 79 -1.20 9.27 -18.03
N SER A 80 -1.02 10.58 -18.11
CA SER A 80 0.29 11.19 -17.94
C SER A 80 0.47 11.65 -16.50
N PHE A 81 1.55 11.23 -15.87
CA PHE A 81 1.90 11.61 -14.50
C PHE A 81 3.40 11.88 -14.39
N LEU A 82 3.78 13.05 -13.89
CA LEU A 82 5.18 13.51 -13.76
C LEU A 82 5.99 13.36 -15.08
N GLY A 83 5.35 13.66 -16.21
CA GLY A 83 5.97 13.55 -17.53
C GLY A 83 6.15 12.14 -18.08
N ARG A 84 5.56 11.13 -17.42
CA ARG A 84 5.56 9.73 -17.86
C ARG A 84 4.16 9.26 -18.19
N GLU A 85 4.01 8.45 -19.21
CA GLU A 85 2.78 7.72 -19.47
C GLU A 85 2.70 6.53 -18.50
N VAL A 86 1.56 6.39 -17.84
CA VAL A 86 1.23 5.25 -16.97
C VAL A 86 0.04 4.50 -17.54
N ALA A 87 0.00 3.20 -17.35
CA ALA A 87 -1.10 2.36 -17.84
C ALA A 87 -2.45 2.68 -17.17
N PHE A 88 -2.39 3.17 -15.92
CA PHE A 88 -3.55 3.62 -15.16
C PHE A 88 -3.10 4.51 -13.98
N PRO A 89 -3.93 5.48 -13.56
CA PRO A 89 -3.56 6.44 -12.51
C PRO A 89 -3.88 5.94 -11.09
N ILE A 90 -3.41 4.75 -10.75
CA ILE A 90 -3.46 4.21 -9.39
C ILE A 90 -2.03 4.00 -8.93
N PHE A 91 -1.68 4.61 -7.81
CA PHE A 91 -0.33 4.63 -7.28
C PHE A 91 -0.26 3.99 -5.90
N CYS A 92 0.87 3.35 -5.58
CA CYS A 92 1.15 2.99 -4.21
C CYS A 92 1.41 4.25 -3.40
N THR A 93 0.81 4.33 -2.21
CA THR A 93 1.09 5.45 -1.31
C THR A 93 2.51 5.39 -0.77
N SER A 94 3.06 6.55 -0.46
CA SER A 94 4.35 6.69 0.18
C SER A 94 4.33 6.06 1.57
N MET A 95 5.11 5.00 1.77
CA MET A 95 5.27 4.31 3.06
C MET A 95 6.72 3.95 3.30
N SER A 96 7.10 3.98 4.58
CA SER A 96 8.39 3.57 5.11
C SER A 96 8.27 3.17 6.56
N GLY A 97 9.35 2.78 7.20
CA GLY A 97 9.36 2.40 8.61
C GLY A 97 8.82 1.00 8.83
N VAL A 98 9.13 0.06 7.96
CA VAL A 98 8.70 -1.35 8.03
C VAL A 98 9.01 -1.96 9.39
N LYS A 99 10.20 -1.70 9.93
CA LYS A 99 10.62 -2.19 11.24
C LYS A 99 9.81 -1.60 12.39
N ILE A 100 9.42 -0.34 12.27
CA ILE A 100 8.69 0.39 13.31
C ILE A 100 7.20 0.11 13.21
N SER A 101 6.66 0.20 12.00
CA SER A 101 5.21 0.21 11.75
C SER A 101 4.63 -1.14 11.38
N MET A 102 5.45 -2.05 10.83
CA MET A 102 5.01 -3.33 10.28
C MET A 102 5.69 -4.54 10.94
N GLY A 103 6.43 -4.33 12.04
CA GLY A 103 7.07 -5.38 12.81
C GLY A 103 8.36 -5.95 12.21
N GLY A 104 8.85 -5.43 11.08
CA GLY A 104 10.17 -5.76 10.54
C GLY A 104 10.34 -7.17 9.97
N GLY A 105 9.26 -7.76 9.47
CA GLY A 105 9.29 -9.10 8.83
C GLY A 105 10.11 -9.16 7.53
N ILE A 106 10.35 -8.00 6.93
CA ILE A 106 11.23 -7.77 5.78
C ILE A 106 12.06 -6.52 6.05
N THR A 107 13.13 -6.32 5.30
CA THR A 107 13.93 -5.10 5.39
C THR A 107 13.25 -3.94 4.67
N GLU A 108 13.64 -2.70 5.00
CA GLU A 108 13.14 -1.51 4.32
C GLU A 108 13.49 -1.54 2.83
N LEU A 109 14.68 -2.03 2.46
CA LEU A 109 15.08 -2.16 1.08
C LEU A 109 14.23 -3.20 0.31
N GLU A 110 14.01 -4.37 0.89
CA GLU A 110 13.14 -5.39 0.27
C GLU A 110 11.71 -4.84 0.05
N PHE A 111 11.20 -4.08 1.00
CA PHE A 111 9.90 -3.42 0.87
C PHE A 111 9.89 -2.40 -0.27
N ALA A 112 10.89 -1.50 -0.29
CA ALA A 112 11.01 -0.48 -1.32
C ALA A 112 11.16 -1.11 -2.72
N GLN A 113 12.01 -2.13 -2.85
CA GLN A 113 12.18 -2.87 -4.11
C GLN A 113 10.86 -3.52 -4.57
N ALA A 114 10.12 -4.15 -3.66
CA ALA A 114 8.83 -4.76 -4.00
C ALA A 114 7.80 -3.73 -4.50
N VAL A 115 7.71 -2.56 -3.85
CA VAL A 115 6.81 -1.48 -4.25
C VAL A 115 7.21 -0.91 -5.61
N ILE A 116 8.47 -0.56 -5.79
CA ILE A 116 8.95 0.10 -7.02
C ILE A 116 8.90 -0.86 -8.21
N GLN A 117 9.43 -2.08 -8.05
CA GLN A 117 9.45 -3.06 -9.15
C GLN A 117 8.04 -3.56 -9.48
N GLY A 118 7.19 -3.78 -8.48
CA GLY A 118 5.80 -4.17 -8.67
C GLY A 118 5.00 -3.08 -9.40
N SER A 119 5.16 -1.83 -9.02
CA SER A 119 4.53 -0.70 -9.70
C SER A 119 5.00 -0.56 -11.14
N LYS A 120 6.31 -0.69 -11.37
CA LYS A 120 6.89 -0.67 -12.72
C LYS A 120 6.34 -1.80 -13.59
N ALA A 121 6.28 -3.01 -13.06
CA ALA A 121 5.73 -4.17 -13.77
C ALA A 121 4.23 -4.01 -14.09
N ALA A 122 3.48 -3.32 -13.24
CA ALA A 122 2.09 -2.97 -13.48
C ALA A 122 1.89 -1.78 -14.42
N GLY A 123 2.97 -1.09 -14.83
CA GLY A 123 2.89 0.09 -15.69
C GLY A 123 2.43 1.36 -14.96
N THR A 124 2.59 1.40 -13.65
CA THR A 124 2.29 2.58 -12.82
C THR A 124 3.51 3.01 -12.00
N ILE A 125 3.37 4.03 -11.17
CA ILE A 125 4.47 4.59 -10.37
C ILE A 125 4.29 4.21 -8.90
N GLY A 126 5.37 3.72 -8.27
CA GLY A 126 5.45 3.50 -6.84
C GLY A 126 6.04 4.71 -6.13
N PHE A 127 5.50 5.03 -4.96
CA PHE A 127 6.03 6.04 -4.06
C PHE A 127 6.64 5.39 -2.84
N ILE A 128 7.79 5.88 -2.42
CA ILE A 128 8.49 5.43 -1.22
C ILE A 128 8.50 6.57 -0.21
N GLY A 129 8.25 6.23 1.06
CA GLY A 129 8.37 7.19 2.16
C GLY A 129 9.82 7.50 2.50
N ASP A 130 10.05 8.67 3.04
CA ASP A 130 11.29 9.02 3.72
C ASP A 130 11.30 8.33 5.08
N GLY A 131 12.09 7.29 5.24
CA GLY A 131 12.24 6.58 6.52
C GLY A 131 12.89 7.46 7.59
N ALA A 132 12.61 7.15 8.84
CA ALA A 132 13.29 7.73 9.99
C ALA A 132 14.75 7.24 10.13
N GLU A 133 15.20 6.39 9.24
CA GLU A 133 16.57 5.88 9.20
C GLU A 133 17.50 6.91 8.56
N THR A 134 18.71 6.96 9.09
CA THR A 134 19.73 7.95 8.79
C THR A 134 19.91 8.21 7.28
N PHE A 135 20.23 9.45 6.95
CA PHE A 135 20.45 9.93 5.57
C PHE A 135 21.48 9.12 4.75
N GLU A 136 22.25 8.24 5.39
CA GLU A 136 23.28 7.43 4.75
C GLU A 136 22.72 6.18 4.07
N ASP A 137 21.67 5.58 4.65
CA ASP A 137 21.00 4.42 4.07
C ASP A 137 19.63 4.84 3.52
N ARG A 138 19.58 5.19 2.25
CA ARG A 138 18.33 5.56 1.56
C ARG A 138 17.78 4.38 0.74
N PRO A 139 17.19 3.37 1.37
CA PRO A 139 16.73 2.17 0.69
C PRO A 139 15.70 2.46 -0.40
N GLY A 140 14.87 3.49 -0.21
CA GLY A 140 13.93 3.93 -1.22
C GLY A 140 14.62 4.47 -2.47
N LEU A 141 15.64 5.33 -2.32
CA LEU A 141 16.42 5.84 -3.44
C LEU A 141 17.19 4.74 -4.15
N GLN A 142 17.76 3.80 -3.40
CA GLN A 142 18.43 2.64 -3.98
C GLN A 142 17.47 1.82 -4.85
N ALA A 143 16.29 1.50 -4.35
CA ALA A 143 15.27 0.76 -5.11
C ALA A 143 14.84 1.49 -6.39
N ILE A 144 14.71 2.82 -6.34
CA ILE A 144 14.40 3.65 -7.51
C ILE A 144 15.54 3.63 -8.53
N GLN A 145 16.81 3.74 -8.07
CA GLN A 145 17.98 3.66 -8.93
C GLN A 145 18.08 2.30 -9.63
N GLU A 146 17.92 1.20 -8.88
CA GLU A 146 17.93 -0.16 -9.42
C GLU A 146 16.81 -0.40 -10.45
N ALA A 147 15.69 0.31 -10.31
CA ALA A 147 14.59 0.28 -11.27
C ALA A 147 14.78 1.23 -12.47
N GLY A 148 15.97 1.86 -12.61
CA GLY A 148 16.27 2.80 -13.69
C GLY A 148 15.55 4.15 -13.53
N GLY A 149 15.38 4.62 -12.30
CA GLY A 149 14.70 5.87 -11.99
C GLY A 149 13.17 5.78 -12.07
N TRP A 150 12.60 4.59 -11.99
CA TRP A 150 11.17 4.38 -12.01
C TRP A 150 10.61 4.39 -10.58
N GLY A 151 10.10 5.54 -10.13
CA GLY A 151 9.55 5.72 -8.79
C GLY A 151 9.66 7.17 -8.31
N VAL A 152 9.07 7.44 -7.16
CA VAL A 152 9.08 8.74 -6.48
C VAL A 152 9.30 8.54 -4.97
#